data_06be2cac092740efa512fa8221f30ca6
#
_entry.id   06be2cac092740efa512fa8221f30ca6
#
_cell.length_a   1.000
_cell.length_b   1.000
_cell.length_c   1.000
_cell.angle_alpha   90.00
_cell.angle_beta   90.00
_cell.angle_gamma   90.00
#
_symmetry.space_group_name_H-M   'P 1'
#
loop_
_entity.id
_entity.type
_entity.pdbx_description
1 polymer ?
#
loop_
_entity_poly.entity_id
_entity_poly.type
_entity_poly.pdbx_seq_one_letter_code
_entity_poly.pdbx_strand_id
1 'polypeptide(L)'
;MICDTLDQLHLYKGFHKNLDTAIEFLVAHPLDTLPLGRTEVDGDEVFINVMDADLKPHTGSHAEYHRLYADLQIDLTGGEGWGYETAPGTEVEPYQPDIGKKDSEDSVFGALGEGRFVLFFPGELHRPGVEMPGCTRVRKAVVKIKMEDKYHG
;
A
#
# COMPACT_ATOMS: atom_id res chain seq x y z
N MET A 1 4.62 -9.36 -2.31
CA MET A 1 3.71 -8.82 -1.29
C MET A 1 4.09 -9.38 0.08
N ILE A 2 4.03 -8.56 1.12
CA ILE A 2 4.23 -8.97 2.52
C ILE A 2 3.02 -8.48 3.32
N CYS A 3 2.46 -9.33 4.16
CA CYS A 3 1.37 -8.97 5.07
C CYS A 3 1.71 -9.51 6.47
N ASP A 4 1.74 -8.61 7.47
CA ASP A 4 2.10 -8.97 8.83
C ASP A 4 1.54 -7.94 9.83
N THR A 5 1.86 -8.11 11.09
CA THR A 5 1.53 -7.13 12.13
C THR A 5 2.62 -6.05 12.21
N LEU A 6 2.25 -4.85 12.62
CA LEU A 6 3.18 -3.71 12.72
C LEU A 6 4.32 -3.94 13.70
N ASP A 7 4.09 -4.70 14.76
CA ASP A 7 5.14 -5.05 15.74
C ASP A 7 6.21 -5.99 15.16
N GLN A 8 5.94 -6.65 14.03
CA GLN A 8 6.89 -7.49 13.31
C GLN A 8 7.61 -6.74 12.16
N LEU A 9 7.25 -5.49 11.90
CA LEU A 9 7.78 -4.74 10.76
C LEU A 9 9.33 -4.68 10.76
N HIS A 10 9.95 -4.59 11.92
CA HIS A 10 11.40 -4.56 12.09
C HIS A 10 12.13 -5.80 11.53
N LEU A 11 11.44 -6.93 11.39
CA LEU A 11 12.03 -8.17 10.85
C LEU A 11 12.34 -8.06 9.35
N TYR A 12 11.75 -7.09 8.66
CA TYR A 12 11.91 -6.92 7.22
C TYR A 12 13.04 -5.95 6.84
N LYS A 13 13.83 -5.50 7.81
CA LYS A 13 15.06 -4.72 7.56
C LYS A 13 16.10 -5.58 6.83
N GLY A 14 16.87 -4.92 5.97
CA GLY A 14 17.90 -5.57 5.15
C GLY A 14 17.43 -6.00 3.77
N PHE A 15 16.14 -5.82 3.46
CA PHE A 15 15.61 -6.17 2.14
C PHE A 15 15.93 -5.09 1.09
N HIS A 16 15.75 -3.81 1.44
CA HIS A 16 16.01 -2.66 0.57
C HIS A 16 16.28 -1.42 1.43
N LYS A 17 17.26 -0.60 1.01
CA LYS A 17 17.68 0.61 1.77
C LYS A 17 16.53 1.57 2.08
N ASN A 18 15.62 1.81 1.11
CA ASN A 18 14.51 2.73 1.30
C ASN A 18 13.41 2.11 2.17
N LEU A 19 13.24 0.80 2.13
CA LEU A 19 12.37 0.09 3.08
C LEU A 19 12.91 0.18 4.49
N ASP A 20 14.22 0.04 4.69
CA ASP A 20 14.85 0.21 6.00
C ASP A 20 14.62 1.62 6.56
N THR A 21 14.76 2.65 5.71
CA THR A 21 14.46 4.04 6.08
C THR A 21 13.00 4.20 6.52
N ALA A 22 12.06 3.62 5.78
CA ALA A 22 10.64 3.65 6.14
C ALA A 22 10.38 2.93 7.47
N ILE A 23 10.94 1.75 7.65
CA ILE A 23 10.79 0.96 8.88
C ILE A 23 11.34 1.72 10.09
N GLU A 24 12.52 2.28 9.98
CA GLU A 24 13.15 3.06 11.07
C GLU A 24 12.29 4.26 11.46
N PHE A 25 11.73 4.97 10.49
CA PHE A 25 10.83 6.07 10.76
C PHE A 25 9.55 5.61 11.47
N LEU A 26 8.88 4.58 10.95
CA LEU A 26 7.62 4.08 11.51
C LEU A 26 7.79 3.51 12.93
N VAL A 27 8.92 2.89 13.22
CA VAL A 27 9.23 2.39 14.57
C VAL A 27 9.49 3.55 15.55
N ALA A 28 10.11 4.64 15.08
CA ALA A 28 10.49 5.78 15.93
C ALA A 28 9.35 6.80 16.12
N HIS A 29 8.34 6.82 15.25
CA HIS A 29 7.27 7.83 15.27
C HIS A 29 5.92 7.18 15.47
N PRO A 30 5.16 7.55 16.52
CA PRO A 30 3.79 7.08 16.71
C PRO A 30 2.91 7.44 15.51
N LEU A 31 2.20 6.45 14.96
CA LEU A 31 1.41 6.62 13.74
C LEU A 31 0.24 7.61 13.92
N ASP A 32 -0.33 7.67 15.12
CA ASP A 32 -1.42 8.60 15.47
C ASP A 32 -1.00 10.07 15.51
N THR A 33 0.32 10.34 15.48
CA THR A 33 0.86 11.71 15.42
C THR A 33 1.05 12.22 14.00
N LEU A 34 0.88 11.39 12.98
CA LEU A 34 1.04 11.80 11.58
C LEU A 34 -0.13 12.67 11.14
N PRO A 35 0.13 13.87 10.57
CA PRO A 35 -0.92 14.73 10.07
C PRO A 35 -1.52 14.21 8.76
N LEU A 36 -2.74 14.62 8.44
CA LEU A 36 -3.30 14.43 7.10
C LEU A 36 -2.38 15.08 6.05
N GLY A 37 -2.28 14.43 4.91
CA GLY A 37 -1.44 14.86 3.80
C GLY A 37 -0.09 14.17 3.77
N ARG A 38 0.86 14.80 3.08
CA ARG A 38 2.19 14.25 2.85
C ARG A 38 3.15 14.59 3.99
N THR A 39 3.83 13.57 4.49
CA THR A 39 4.99 13.70 5.37
C THR A 39 6.22 13.14 4.64
N GLU A 40 7.23 13.95 4.44
CA GLU A 40 8.49 13.48 3.86
C GLU A 40 9.34 12.79 4.94
N VAL A 41 9.82 11.60 4.62
CA VAL A 41 10.77 10.85 5.44
C VAL A 41 12.18 11.01 4.85
N ASP A 42 12.32 10.84 3.54
CA ASP A 42 13.54 11.07 2.78
C ASP A 42 13.17 11.61 1.38
N GLY A 43 12.69 12.86 1.34
CA GLY A 43 12.28 13.52 0.10
C GLY A 43 11.31 12.70 -0.73
N ASP A 44 11.65 12.46 -2.00
CA ASP A 44 10.89 11.62 -2.89
C ASP A 44 11.28 10.14 -2.84
N GLU A 45 12.31 9.78 -2.09
CA GLU A 45 12.72 8.38 -1.92
C GLU A 45 11.76 7.62 -0.99
N VAL A 46 11.35 8.28 0.12
CA VAL A 46 10.39 7.72 1.09
C VAL A 46 9.50 8.85 1.60
N PHE A 47 8.20 8.72 1.42
CA PHE A 47 7.22 9.66 1.97
C PHE A 47 5.92 8.96 2.35
N ILE A 48 5.12 9.60 3.18
CA ILE A 48 3.88 9.04 3.72
C ILE A 48 2.72 9.94 3.31
N ASN A 49 1.68 9.37 2.74
CA ASN A 49 0.41 10.05 2.52
C ASN A 49 -0.60 9.53 3.54
N VAL A 50 -1.11 10.40 4.39
CA VAL A 50 -2.19 10.11 5.33
C VAL A 50 -3.48 10.68 4.79
N MET A 51 -4.52 9.86 4.73
CA MET A 51 -5.80 10.25 4.14
C MET A 51 -6.98 9.61 4.88
N ASP A 52 -8.11 10.31 4.84
CA ASP A 52 -9.42 9.70 5.06
C ASP A 52 -9.92 9.18 3.72
N ALA A 53 -10.31 7.94 3.65
CA ALA A 53 -10.71 7.29 2.41
C ALA A 53 -12.05 6.58 2.55
N ASP A 54 -12.94 6.80 1.60
CA ASP A 54 -14.14 6.00 1.43
C ASP A 54 -13.76 4.68 0.78
N LEU A 55 -14.19 3.57 1.37
CA LEU A 55 -13.98 2.25 0.82
C LEU A 55 -14.98 1.95 -0.29
N LYS A 56 -14.61 1.08 -1.20
CA LYS A 56 -15.44 0.72 -2.36
C LYS A 56 -15.73 -0.77 -2.34
N PRO A 57 -16.90 -1.20 -2.87
CA PRO A 57 -17.13 -2.60 -3.11
C PRO A 57 -16.03 -3.19 -4.00
N HIS A 58 -15.64 -4.42 -3.74
CA HIS A 58 -14.62 -5.12 -4.52
C HIS A 58 -14.90 -5.07 -6.02
N THR A 59 -16.15 -5.25 -6.42
CA THR A 59 -16.59 -5.25 -7.83
C THR A 59 -16.63 -3.85 -8.47
N GLY A 60 -16.44 -2.79 -7.70
CA GLY A 60 -16.55 -1.40 -8.15
C GLY A 60 -15.24 -0.70 -8.42
N SER A 61 -14.11 -1.41 -8.38
CA SER A 61 -12.78 -0.81 -8.55
C SER A 61 -11.89 -1.66 -9.44
N HIS A 62 -10.92 -1.00 -10.06
CA HIS A 62 -9.84 -1.67 -10.79
C HIS A 62 -8.69 -2.01 -9.85
N ALA A 63 -7.91 -3.02 -10.19
CA ALA A 63 -6.62 -3.23 -9.56
C ALA A 63 -5.61 -2.21 -10.09
N GLU A 64 -4.64 -1.86 -9.28
CA GLU A 64 -3.60 -0.88 -9.61
C GLU A 64 -2.20 -1.48 -9.45
N TYR A 65 -1.23 -0.88 -10.13
CA TYR A 65 0.19 -1.20 -9.97
C TYR A 65 1.04 0.06 -10.16
N HIS A 66 2.22 0.03 -9.57
CA HIS A 66 3.20 1.11 -9.67
C HIS A 66 4.53 0.54 -10.19
N ARG A 67 5.32 1.34 -10.89
CA ARG A 67 6.63 0.91 -11.41
C ARG A 67 7.79 1.38 -10.56
N LEU A 68 7.65 2.54 -9.92
CA LEU A 68 8.73 3.18 -9.17
C LEU A 68 8.63 2.97 -7.67
N TYR A 69 7.42 2.85 -7.14
CA TYR A 69 7.19 2.80 -5.69
C TYR A 69 6.56 1.48 -5.26
N ALA A 70 7.03 1.00 -4.13
CA ALA A 70 6.26 0.07 -3.31
C ALA A 70 5.28 0.85 -2.43
N ASP A 71 4.13 0.26 -2.15
CA ASP A 71 3.11 0.79 -1.26
C ASP A 71 3.07 -0.03 0.03
N LEU A 72 3.49 0.56 1.15
CA LEU A 72 3.27 -0.01 2.46
C LEU A 72 2.01 0.65 3.04
N GLN A 73 0.95 -0.12 3.21
CA GLN A 73 -0.37 0.36 3.60
C GLN A 73 -0.69 -0.01 5.04
N ILE A 74 -1.21 0.96 5.80
CA ILE A 74 -1.52 0.84 7.22
C ILE A 74 -2.85 1.52 7.48
N ASP A 75 -3.78 0.83 8.12
CA ASP A 75 -5.00 1.47 8.63
C ASP A 75 -4.73 2.11 9.99
N LEU A 76 -5.02 3.40 10.12
CA LEU A 76 -4.90 4.14 11.38
C LEU A 76 -6.20 4.04 12.20
N THR A 77 -7.35 4.11 11.52
CA THR A 77 -8.67 3.86 12.09
C THR A 77 -9.54 3.12 11.09
N GLY A 78 -10.33 2.17 11.56
CA GLY A 78 -11.13 1.30 10.73
C GLY A 78 -10.34 0.13 10.16
N GLY A 79 -10.93 -0.57 9.21
CA GLY A 79 -10.29 -1.71 8.58
C GLY A 79 -10.77 -1.90 7.15
N GLU A 80 -9.83 -1.79 6.19
CA GLU A 80 -10.10 -2.07 4.79
C GLU A 80 -9.78 -3.52 4.43
N GLY A 81 -10.42 -3.99 3.37
CA GLY A 81 -9.98 -5.19 2.65
C GLY A 81 -9.02 -4.82 1.53
N TRP A 82 -8.26 -5.81 1.08
CA TRP A 82 -7.40 -5.68 -0.09
C TRP A 82 -7.41 -6.96 -0.93
N GLY A 83 -7.11 -6.80 -2.20
CA GLY A 83 -6.93 -7.90 -3.15
C GLY A 83 -5.54 -7.88 -3.77
N TYR A 84 -5.10 -9.04 -4.25
CA TYR A 84 -3.82 -9.21 -4.92
C TYR A 84 -3.97 -10.26 -6.03
N GLU A 85 -3.28 -10.02 -7.16
CA GLU A 85 -3.33 -10.92 -8.30
C GLU A 85 -1.95 -11.08 -8.93
N THR A 86 -1.61 -12.31 -9.28
CA THR A 86 -0.38 -12.65 -9.99
C THR A 86 -0.55 -12.74 -11.51
N ALA A 87 -1.79 -12.92 -11.99
CA ALA A 87 -2.08 -12.89 -13.41
C ALA A 87 -1.90 -11.47 -13.97
N PRO A 88 -1.52 -11.31 -15.26
CA PRO A 88 -1.13 -10.00 -15.79
C PRO A 88 -2.27 -8.99 -15.91
N GLY A 89 -3.54 -9.41 -15.90
CA GLY A 89 -4.68 -8.50 -16.08
C GLY A 89 -4.71 -7.81 -17.45
N THR A 90 -5.70 -6.93 -17.65
CA THR A 90 -5.87 -6.16 -18.89
C THR A 90 -5.87 -4.67 -18.56
N GLU A 91 -5.01 -3.90 -19.21
CA GLU A 91 -4.97 -2.43 -19.05
C GLU A 91 -6.31 -1.79 -19.40
N VAL A 92 -6.82 -0.92 -18.54
CA VAL A 92 -8.07 -0.19 -18.76
C VAL A 92 -7.85 1.24 -19.26
N GLU A 93 -6.68 1.79 -19.03
CA GLU A 93 -6.28 3.13 -19.48
C GLU A 93 -4.76 3.18 -19.65
N PRO A 94 -4.21 4.15 -20.40
CA PRO A 94 -2.77 4.33 -20.51
C PRO A 94 -2.12 4.56 -19.14
N TYR A 95 -0.94 3.96 -18.92
CA TYR A 95 -0.17 4.14 -17.70
C TYR A 95 0.13 5.62 -17.45
N GLN A 96 -0.17 6.07 -16.23
CA GLN A 96 0.18 7.41 -15.76
C GLN A 96 1.37 7.28 -14.81
N PRO A 97 2.24 8.27 -14.68
CA PRO A 97 3.27 8.25 -13.64
C PRO A 97 2.64 8.45 -12.24
N ASP A 98 2.83 7.61 -11.28
CA ASP A 98 3.34 6.23 -11.30
C ASP A 98 2.21 5.26 -10.98
N ILE A 99 1.18 5.20 -11.81
CA ILE A 99 0.02 4.34 -11.60
C ILE A 99 -0.53 3.77 -12.92
N GLY A 100 -0.69 2.46 -12.94
CA GLY A 100 -1.45 1.74 -13.96
C GLY A 100 -2.68 1.10 -13.36
N LYS A 101 -3.73 0.95 -14.15
CA LYS A 101 -4.97 0.29 -13.73
C LYS A 101 -5.31 -0.85 -14.66
N LYS A 102 -5.71 -1.96 -14.08
CA LYS A 102 -6.05 -3.17 -14.83
C LYS A 102 -7.36 -3.78 -14.35
N ASP A 103 -8.10 -4.35 -15.28
CA ASP A 103 -9.12 -5.33 -14.94
C ASP A 103 -8.45 -6.66 -14.63
N SER A 104 -8.75 -7.20 -13.46
CA SER A 104 -8.26 -8.48 -13.00
C SER A 104 -9.21 -9.09 -11.97
N GLU A 105 -9.14 -10.39 -11.83
CA GLU A 105 -9.75 -11.11 -10.72
C GLU A 105 -8.67 -11.32 -9.67
N ASP A 106 -8.94 -10.89 -8.43
CA ASP A 106 -7.99 -11.11 -7.35
C ASP A 106 -7.98 -12.58 -6.93
N SER A 107 -6.80 -13.16 -6.82
CA SER A 107 -6.63 -14.55 -6.35
C SER A 107 -6.36 -14.63 -4.85
N VAL A 108 -5.91 -13.54 -4.25
CA VAL A 108 -5.66 -13.44 -2.81
C VAL A 108 -6.42 -12.24 -2.25
N PHE A 109 -7.12 -12.45 -1.14
CA PHE A 109 -7.85 -11.43 -0.42
C PHE A 109 -7.37 -11.37 1.02
N GLY A 110 -7.33 -10.18 1.59
CA GLY A 110 -6.98 -10.00 2.98
C GLY A 110 -7.73 -8.85 3.61
N ALA A 111 -7.75 -8.85 4.94
CA ALA A 111 -8.20 -7.74 5.75
C ALA A 111 -6.96 -7.04 6.31
N LEU A 112 -6.93 -5.71 6.23
CA LEU A 112 -5.89 -4.93 6.86
C LEU A 112 -6.26 -4.67 8.33
N GLY A 113 -6.89 -3.55 8.62
CA GLY A 113 -7.26 -3.22 10.00
C GLY A 113 -6.10 -2.66 10.82
N GLU A 114 -6.44 -2.10 11.97
CA GLU A 114 -5.45 -1.51 12.88
C GLU A 114 -4.44 -2.55 13.38
N GLY A 115 -3.18 -2.14 13.51
CA GLY A 115 -2.09 -3.00 13.99
C GLY A 115 -1.45 -3.90 12.93
N ARG A 116 -1.87 -3.79 11.67
CA ARG A 116 -1.34 -4.57 10.54
C ARG A 116 -0.78 -3.67 9.45
N PHE A 117 0.01 -4.26 8.57
CA PHE A 117 0.43 -3.64 7.32
C PHE A 117 0.34 -4.64 6.17
N VAL A 118 0.23 -4.13 4.96
CA VAL A 118 0.47 -4.87 3.74
C VAL A 118 1.42 -4.06 2.85
N LEU A 119 2.43 -4.72 2.31
CA LEU A 119 3.43 -4.13 1.42
C LEU A 119 3.29 -4.75 0.04
N PHE A 120 2.96 -3.92 -0.94
CA PHE A 120 2.93 -4.28 -2.35
C PHE A 120 4.16 -3.72 -3.04
N PHE A 121 4.91 -4.58 -3.71
CA PHE A 121 6.12 -4.20 -4.43
C PHE A 121 5.82 -3.61 -5.81
N PRO A 122 6.76 -2.85 -6.42
CA PRO A 122 6.59 -2.39 -7.79
C PRO A 122 6.26 -3.53 -8.76
N GLY A 123 5.30 -3.29 -9.65
CA GLY A 123 4.81 -4.27 -10.61
C GLY A 123 3.72 -5.21 -10.09
N GLU A 124 3.55 -5.32 -8.78
CA GLU A 124 2.50 -6.16 -8.20
C GLU A 124 1.12 -5.55 -8.37
N LEU A 125 0.20 -6.33 -8.93
CA LEU A 125 -1.18 -5.93 -9.15
C LEU A 125 -1.97 -6.11 -7.86
N HIS A 126 -2.52 -5.00 -7.33
CA HIS A 126 -3.21 -4.98 -6.06
C HIS A 126 -4.43 -4.09 -6.08
N ARG A 127 -5.36 -4.35 -5.18
CA ARG A 127 -6.63 -3.62 -5.04
C ARG A 127 -6.78 -3.20 -3.57
N PRO A 128 -6.37 -1.99 -3.19
CA PRO A 128 -6.58 -1.48 -1.84
C PRO A 128 -7.98 -0.86 -1.71
N GLY A 129 -8.36 -0.51 -0.49
CA GLY A 129 -9.56 0.28 -0.23
C GLY A 129 -10.87 -0.47 -0.45
N VAL A 130 -10.90 -1.77 -0.21
CA VAL A 130 -12.10 -2.60 -0.37
C VAL A 130 -12.94 -2.56 0.91
N GLU A 131 -14.26 -2.39 0.76
CA GLU A 131 -15.20 -2.45 1.88
C GLU A 131 -15.11 -3.77 2.63
N MET A 132 -15.22 -3.66 3.95
CA MET A 132 -15.36 -4.80 4.85
C MET A 132 -16.68 -4.69 5.62
N PRO A 133 -17.24 -5.81 6.09
CA PRO A 133 -18.47 -5.77 6.87
C PRO A 133 -18.38 -4.78 8.04
N GLY A 134 -19.30 -3.81 8.06
CA GLY A 134 -19.35 -2.78 9.11
C GLY A 134 -18.33 -1.65 8.97
N CYS A 135 -17.55 -1.61 7.88
CA CYS A 135 -16.56 -0.56 7.64
C CYS A 135 -16.62 -0.07 6.18
N THR A 136 -16.96 1.20 6.01
CA THR A 136 -17.06 1.86 4.70
C THR A 136 -16.08 3.03 4.56
N ARG A 137 -15.35 3.36 5.62
CA ARG A 137 -14.41 4.49 5.67
C ARG A 137 -13.25 4.17 6.62
N VAL A 138 -12.06 4.58 6.23
CA VAL A 138 -10.85 4.43 7.03
C VAL A 138 -10.06 5.73 7.05
N ARG A 139 -9.26 5.92 8.10
CA ARG A 139 -8.07 6.77 8.04
C ARG A 139 -6.87 5.86 7.86
N LYS A 140 -6.06 6.13 6.85
CA LYS A 140 -4.94 5.27 6.46
C LYS A 140 -3.70 6.07 6.16
N ALA A 141 -2.57 5.40 6.29
CA ALA A 141 -1.28 5.85 5.80
C ALA A 141 -0.79 4.93 4.68
N VAL A 142 -0.39 5.53 3.57
CA VAL A 142 0.30 4.83 2.49
C VAL A 142 1.74 5.35 2.47
N VAL A 143 2.68 4.49 2.82
CA VAL A 143 4.10 4.80 2.76
C VAL A 143 4.60 4.45 1.37
N LYS A 144 4.98 5.47 0.62
CA LYS A 144 5.56 5.34 -0.72
C LYS A 144 7.06 5.15 -0.59
N ILE A 145 7.54 4.02 -1.05
CA ILE A 145 8.93 3.59 -0.91
C ILE A 145 9.49 3.37 -2.31
N LYS A 146 10.39 4.25 -2.75
CA LYS A 146 10.96 4.15 -4.09
C LYS A 146 11.84 2.92 -4.19
N MET A 147 11.45 2.04 -5.09
CA MET A 147 12.17 0.82 -5.46
C MET A 147 12.11 0.69 -6.97
N GLU A 148 13.22 0.35 -7.60
CA GLU A 148 13.19 0.10 -9.04
C GLU A 148 12.39 -1.17 -9.34
N ASP A 149 11.54 -1.10 -10.35
CA ASP A 149 10.81 -2.25 -10.85
C ASP A 149 11.81 -3.28 -11.42
N LYS A 150 11.94 -4.40 -10.73
CA LYS A 150 12.84 -5.48 -11.16
C LYS A 150 12.37 -6.19 -12.43
N TYR A 151 11.10 -5.98 -12.81
CA TYR A 151 10.46 -6.70 -13.92
C TYR A 151 10.47 -5.93 -15.23
N HIS A 152 10.87 -4.66 -15.22
CA HIS A 152 10.86 -3.77 -16.40
C HIS A 152 12.21 -3.07 -16.63
N GLY A 153 13.26 -3.71 -16.16
CA GLY A 153 14.64 -3.25 -16.46
C GLY A 153 14.97 -3.27 -17.95
#